data_d4a7ed0c1b964520341f70723f280e05
#
_entry.id   d4a7ed0c1b964520341f70723f280e05
#
_cell.length_a   1.000
_cell.length_b   1.000
_cell.length_c   1.000
_cell.angle_alpha   90.00
_cell.angle_beta   90.00
_cell.angle_gamma   90.00
#
_symmetry.space_group_name_H-M   'P 1'
#
loop_
_entity.id
_entity.type
_entity.pdbx_description
1 polymer ?
#
loop_
_entity_poly.entity_id
_entity_poly.type
_entity_poly.pdbx_seq_one_letter_code
_entity_poly.pdbx_strand_id
1 'polypeptide(L)'
;DSVMLDLDKRSITYLPGVGPKKADILQKEAGISSYEDLLFYFPYKYIDRSRFYKVAEISGNMPYIQLKGQILYFDTLGEGRSKRLVGKFSDGTGTIDLVWFKGLNYVTDKYRPNTEYIVFGKPTEFGHTYNIPHPDIDSMEQADQVANGLTPFYNTSEKMKKSFLNSRAIQNLQYTLLSWLNWELPETLSPDVLKRIHMMSMTEAMRNIHFPESAAKLRDAQLRLKFDELFFIQLNILRTASVRKLKLKGIIFPTVGHYFNTFYKEYLPFELTNAQKRVVREIRIDMGSGRQMNRLLQGDVGSGKTLVGLLSMLLAIDNHCQACMMAPTEILATQHYATIMGFLKDMDVKVALLTGSTKKKERDKILPAIASGEIQIVIGTHALIEETVVFSSLGLAIIDEQHRFGVEQRSRLWMKNAIVPHVLVMTATPIPRTLAMTLYGDLDVSVIDELPPGRKPIQTLHRYDNKKAQLYEFLRKEIQKGRQVYVVYPLIEGNEKLDYKDLEAGFETFKEVFPEYKVCMVHGRMKAADKDTEMQKFISCLLYTSPSPRDTER
;
A
#
# COMPACT_ATOMS: atom_id res chain seq x y z
N ASP A 1 34.36 5.42 -24.10
CA ASP A 1 34.31 5.37 -22.63
C ASP A 1 33.29 6.30 -21.97
N SER A 2 32.77 7.31 -22.67
CA SER A 2 31.82 8.29 -22.11
C SER A 2 30.34 8.07 -22.50
N VAL A 3 30.06 7.09 -23.34
CA VAL A 3 28.69 6.85 -23.88
C VAL A 3 27.74 6.28 -22.83
N MET A 4 28.26 5.64 -21.82
CA MET A 4 27.48 4.99 -20.76
C MET A 4 26.89 5.96 -19.72
N LEU A 5 27.52 7.10 -19.50
CA LEU A 5 27.16 8.03 -18.42
C LEU A 5 26.01 8.98 -18.76
N ASP A 6 25.54 9.04 -19.99
CA ASP A 6 24.62 10.08 -20.47
C ASP A 6 23.28 9.57 -21.03
N LEU A 7 22.85 8.35 -20.68
CA LEU A 7 21.54 7.83 -21.12
C LEU A 7 20.37 8.68 -20.64
N ASP A 8 20.46 9.20 -19.44
CA ASP A 8 19.48 10.09 -18.83
C ASP A 8 19.42 11.46 -19.52
N LYS A 9 20.51 11.87 -20.14
CA LYS A 9 20.64 13.17 -20.86
C LYS A 9 20.35 13.08 -22.34
N ARG A 10 20.34 11.88 -22.93
CA ARG A 10 20.05 11.69 -24.35
C ARG A 10 18.55 11.73 -24.61
N SER A 11 18.13 12.73 -25.39
CA SER A 11 16.73 12.89 -25.77
C SER A 11 16.24 11.73 -26.63
N ILE A 12 15.04 11.25 -26.32
CA ILE A 12 14.34 10.21 -27.09
C ILE A 12 14.11 10.61 -28.55
N THR A 13 14.14 11.90 -28.85
CA THR A 13 13.94 12.45 -30.20
C THR A 13 14.92 11.88 -31.22
N TYR A 14 16.14 11.57 -30.78
CA TYR A 14 17.22 11.08 -31.66
C TYR A 14 17.19 9.56 -31.88
N LEU A 15 16.28 8.85 -31.23
CA LEU A 15 16.11 7.43 -31.51
C LEU A 15 15.39 7.25 -32.86
N PRO A 16 15.92 6.39 -33.77
CA PRO A 16 15.26 6.12 -35.04
C PRO A 16 13.78 5.74 -34.87
N GLY A 17 12.93 6.35 -35.64
CA GLY A 17 11.48 6.13 -35.61
C GLY A 17 10.69 7.02 -34.64
N VAL A 18 11.35 7.88 -33.88
CA VAL A 18 10.70 8.81 -32.95
C VAL A 18 10.44 10.18 -33.59
N GLY A 19 11.47 11.00 -33.75
CA GLY A 19 11.34 12.38 -34.21
C GLY A 19 10.62 13.30 -33.20
N PRO A 20 10.57 14.64 -33.49
CA PRO A 20 10.06 15.61 -32.50
C PRO A 20 8.60 15.44 -32.11
N LYS A 21 7.73 15.08 -33.04
CA LYS A 21 6.28 14.94 -32.77
C LYS A 21 5.99 13.75 -31.84
N LYS A 22 6.59 12.60 -32.11
CA LYS A 22 6.42 11.41 -31.28
C LYS A 22 7.09 11.57 -29.93
N ALA A 23 8.26 12.26 -29.88
CA ALA A 23 8.93 12.57 -28.63
C ALA A 23 8.07 13.40 -27.67
N ASP A 24 7.37 14.40 -28.19
CA ASP A 24 6.43 15.21 -27.39
C ASP A 24 5.28 14.37 -26.82
N ILE A 25 4.73 13.47 -27.63
CA ILE A 25 3.65 12.56 -27.20
C ILE A 25 4.16 11.56 -26.15
N LEU A 26 5.32 10.96 -26.37
CA LEU A 26 5.95 10.04 -25.41
C LEU A 26 6.20 10.71 -24.06
N GLN A 27 6.65 11.95 -24.07
CA GLN A 27 6.86 12.71 -22.83
C GLN A 27 5.55 12.99 -22.10
N LYS A 28 4.53 13.49 -22.81
CA LYS A 28 3.25 13.89 -22.22
C LYS A 28 2.41 12.70 -21.75
N GLU A 29 2.38 11.63 -22.52
CA GLU A 29 1.50 10.48 -22.29
C GLU A 29 2.16 9.34 -21.48
N ALA A 30 3.46 9.16 -21.60
CA ALA A 30 4.19 8.05 -20.98
C ALA A 30 5.35 8.49 -20.07
N GLY A 31 5.64 9.80 -20.00
CA GLY A 31 6.76 10.31 -19.22
C GLY A 31 8.13 9.93 -19.77
N ILE A 32 8.22 9.59 -21.05
CA ILE A 32 9.46 9.16 -21.71
C ILE A 32 10.07 10.35 -22.44
N SER A 33 11.19 10.85 -21.94
CA SER A 33 11.94 11.97 -22.55
C SER A 33 13.40 11.61 -22.88
N SER A 34 13.95 10.58 -22.27
CA SER A 34 15.32 10.13 -22.47
C SER A 34 15.39 8.64 -22.86
N TYR A 35 16.58 8.19 -23.29
CA TYR A 35 16.84 6.76 -23.53
C TYR A 35 16.67 5.94 -22.27
N GLU A 36 17.09 6.47 -21.12
CA GLU A 36 16.89 5.82 -19.82
C GLU A 36 15.41 5.64 -19.51
N ASP A 37 14.60 6.68 -19.70
CA ASP A 37 13.15 6.58 -19.47
C ASP A 37 12.51 5.48 -20.31
N LEU A 38 12.94 5.31 -21.55
CA LEU A 38 12.45 4.25 -22.43
C LEU A 38 12.85 2.87 -21.90
N LEU A 39 14.09 2.67 -21.47
CA LEU A 39 14.56 1.39 -20.90
C LEU A 39 13.78 1.01 -19.64
N PHE A 40 13.45 1.99 -18.79
CA PHE A 40 12.68 1.77 -17.57
C PHE A 40 11.16 1.77 -17.79
N TYR A 41 10.71 1.92 -19.01
CA TYR A 41 9.29 1.77 -19.36
C TYR A 41 8.98 0.29 -19.60
N PHE A 42 8.64 -0.40 -18.52
CA PHE A 42 8.51 -1.87 -18.52
C PHE A 42 7.18 -2.35 -19.09
N PRO A 43 7.17 -3.54 -19.71
CA PRO A 43 5.94 -4.20 -20.11
C PRO A 43 5.05 -4.52 -18.89
N TYR A 44 3.75 -4.42 -19.06
CA TYR A 44 2.81 -4.81 -18.00
C TYR A 44 2.37 -6.27 -18.08
N LYS A 45 2.52 -6.90 -19.22
CA LYS A 45 2.27 -8.32 -19.43
C LYS A 45 3.12 -8.90 -20.57
N TYR A 46 3.17 -10.21 -20.61
CA TYR A 46 3.84 -10.97 -21.67
C TYR A 46 2.89 -12.02 -22.21
N ILE A 47 2.94 -12.22 -23.52
CA ILE A 47 2.15 -13.26 -24.20
C ILE A 47 3.09 -14.25 -24.85
N ASP A 48 2.87 -15.53 -24.56
CA ASP A 48 3.64 -16.61 -25.16
C ASP A 48 3.22 -16.81 -26.63
N ARG A 49 4.17 -16.57 -27.53
CA ARG A 49 4.02 -16.75 -28.99
C ARG A 49 4.76 -17.97 -29.50
N SER A 50 5.12 -18.91 -28.66
CA SER A 50 5.78 -20.15 -29.07
C SER A 50 4.82 -21.15 -29.72
N ARG A 51 3.52 -21.06 -29.41
CA ARG A 51 2.50 -21.97 -29.93
C ARG A 51 1.74 -21.38 -31.10
N PHE A 52 1.65 -22.15 -32.18
CA PHE A 52 0.75 -21.91 -33.29
C PHE A 52 -0.54 -22.70 -33.11
N TYR A 53 -1.67 -22.03 -33.24
CA TYR A 53 -2.99 -22.65 -33.29
C TYR A 53 -3.41 -22.90 -34.73
N LYS A 54 -4.32 -23.85 -34.93
CA LYS A 54 -5.01 -24.04 -36.19
C LYS A 54 -6.37 -23.36 -36.17
N VAL A 55 -6.83 -22.83 -37.28
CA VAL A 55 -8.17 -22.21 -37.39
C VAL A 55 -9.27 -23.17 -36.92
N ALA A 56 -9.16 -24.45 -37.23
CA ALA A 56 -10.06 -25.49 -36.76
C ALA A 56 -10.13 -25.67 -35.24
N GLU A 57 -9.08 -25.26 -34.49
CA GLU A 57 -9.04 -25.34 -33.04
C GLU A 57 -9.72 -24.16 -32.34
N ILE A 58 -10.11 -23.12 -33.06
CA ILE A 58 -10.73 -21.93 -32.48
C ILE A 58 -12.11 -22.28 -31.93
N SER A 59 -12.31 -22.03 -30.65
CA SER A 59 -13.53 -22.28 -29.92
C SER A 59 -13.71 -21.33 -28.75
N GLY A 60 -14.96 -21.00 -28.40
CA GLY A 60 -15.32 -20.26 -27.18
C GLY A 60 -14.49 -19.02 -26.89
N ASN A 61 -14.24 -18.78 -25.62
CA ASN A 61 -13.43 -17.65 -25.15
C ASN A 61 -11.93 -18.04 -25.10
N MET A 62 -11.20 -17.75 -26.15
CA MET A 62 -9.76 -18.02 -26.24
C MET A 62 -8.92 -16.80 -25.87
N PRO A 63 -7.69 -17.01 -25.37
CA PRO A 63 -6.71 -15.93 -25.20
C PRO A 63 -6.21 -15.43 -26.56
N TYR A 64 -5.20 -14.55 -26.54
CA TYR A 64 -4.46 -14.21 -27.76
C TYR A 64 -3.81 -15.45 -28.35
N ILE A 65 -3.98 -15.65 -29.66
CA ILE A 65 -3.45 -16.80 -30.39
C ILE A 65 -2.64 -16.36 -31.59
N GLN A 66 -1.84 -17.27 -32.10
CA GLN A 66 -1.02 -17.10 -33.29
C GLN A 66 -1.39 -18.14 -34.33
N LEU A 67 -1.65 -17.67 -35.56
CA LEU A 67 -2.01 -18.47 -36.71
C LEU A 67 -0.99 -18.26 -37.83
N LYS A 68 -0.72 -19.30 -38.59
CA LYS A 68 0.13 -19.25 -39.79
C LYS A 68 -0.70 -19.63 -41.00
N GLY A 69 -0.75 -18.77 -41.99
CA GLY A 69 -1.55 -19.03 -43.21
C GLY A 69 -1.54 -17.87 -44.18
N GLN A 70 -2.53 -17.79 -45.01
CA GLN A 70 -2.66 -16.84 -46.11
C GLN A 70 -3.96 -16.07 -46.03
N ILE A 71 -3.93 -14.79 -46.44
CA ILE A 71 -5.12 -14.01 -46.72
C ILE A 71 -5.57 -14.37 -48.14
N LEU A 72 -6.78 -14.93 -48.27
CA LEU A 72 -7.29 -15.35 -49.55
C LEU A 72 -7.76 -14.17 -50.40
N TYR A 73 -8.47 -13.27 -49.78
CA TYR A 73 -8.95 -12.02 -50.41
C TYR A 73 -9.36 -11.01 -49.33
N PHE A 74 -9.45 -9.76 -49.74
CA PHE A 74 -10.03 -8.68 -48.97
C PHE A 74 -11.40 -8.31 -49.51
N ASP A 75 -12.31 -7.97 -48.60
CA ASP A 75 -13.65 -7.47 -48.92
C ASP A 75 -13.98 -6.27 -48.04
N THR A 76 -14.63 -5.28 -48.59
CA THR A 76 -15.04 -4.08 -47.86
C THR A 76 -16.53 -4.14 -47.63
N LEU A 77 -16.94 -4.13 -46.37
CA LEU A 77 -18.33 -4.23 -45.94
C LEU A 77 -18.80 -2.96 -45.27
N GLY A 78 -20.07 -2.61 -45.43
CA GLY A 78 -20.70 -1.44 -44.83
C GLY A 78 -20.40 -0.13 -45.55
N GLU A 79 -21.10 0.93 -45.13
CA GLU A 79 -20.97 2.29 -45.68
C GLU A 79 -20.76 3.32 -44.55
N GLY A 80 -20.12 4.44 -44.88
CA GLY A 80 -19.92 5.53 -43.95
C GLY A 80 -19.15 5.12 -42.70
N ARG A 81 -19.71 5.35 -41.52
CA ARG A 81 -19.09 5.03 -40.23
C ARG A 81 -19.03 3.55 -39.91
N SER A 82 -19.83 2.73 -40.57
CA SER A 82 -19.89 1.27 -40.42
C SER A 82 -18.94 0.53 -41.38
N LYS A 83 -18.22 1.25 -42.22
CA LYS A 83 -17.28 0.68 -43.18
C LYS A 83 -16.16 -0.07 -42.48
N ARG A 84 -15.97 -1.34 -42.87
CA ARG A 84 -14.90 -2.20 -42.36
C ARG A 84 -14.30 -3.01 -43.49
N LEU A 85 -13.01 -3.30 -43.33
CA LEU A 85 -12.27 -4.21 -44.19
C LEU A 85 -12.25 -5.60 -43.55
N VAL A 86 -12.55 -6.62 -44.34
CA VAL A 86 -12.48 -8.03 -43.92
C VAL A 86 -11.46 -8.74 -44.78
N GLY A 87 -10.46 -9.35 -44.18
CA GLY A 87 -9.52 -10.26 -44.82
C GLY A 87 -9.90 -11.70 -44.51
N LYS A 88 -10.20 -12.50 -45.51
CA LYS A 88 -10.45 -13.93 -45.33
C LYS A 88 -9.15 -14.66 -45.20
N PHE A 89 -8.87 -15.18 -44.02
CA PHE A 89 -7.61 -15.87 -43.69
C PHE A 89 -7.83 -17.37 -43.59
N SER A 90 -6.92 -18.16 -44.15
CA SER A 90 -6.96 -19.62 -44.12
C SER A 90 -5.57 -20.19 -43.82
N ASP A 91 -5.54 -21.21 -43.00
CA ASP A 91 -4.34 -22.05 -42.74
C ASP A 91 -4.45 -23.46 -43.37
N GLY A 92 -5.51 -23.70 -44.19
CA GLY A 92 -5.81 -25.00 -44.77
C GLY A 92 -6.73 -25.89 -43.91
N THR A 93 -6.91 -25.59 -42.62
CA THR A 93 -7.78 -26.32 -41.69
C THR A 93 -9.17 -25.67 -41.58
N GLY A 94 -9.28 -24.39 -41.91
CA GLY A 94 -10.49 -23.60 -41.84
C GLY A 94 -10.22 -22.15 -42.24
N THR A 95 -11.22 -21.31 -42.13
CA THR A 95 -11.14 -19.88 -42.45
C THR A 95 -11.58 -19.03 -41.27
N ILE A 96 -11.00 -17.87 -41.11
CA ILE A 96 -11.37 -16.87 -40.11
C ILE A 96 -11.31 -15.48 -40.74
N ASP A 97 -12.17 -14.57 -40.27
CA ASP A 97 -12.17 -13.19 -40.72
C ASP A 97 -11.22 -12.34 -39.90
N LEU A 98 -10.33 -11.61 -40.59
CA LEU A 98 -9.52 -10.54 -40.01
C LEU A 98 -10.24 -9.22 -40.30
N VAL A 99 -10.50 -8.41 -39.28
CA VAL A 99 -11.38 -7.22 -39.43
C VAL A 99 -10.65 -5.96 -39.02
N TRP A 100 -10.73 -4.93 -39.86
CA TRP A 100 -10.19 -3.59 -39.59
C TRP A 100 -11.31 -2.54 -39.76
N PHE A 101 -11.41 -1.66 -38.80
CA PHE A 101 -12.33 -0.53 -38.78
C PHE A 101 -11.68 0.79 -39.15
N LYS A 102 -10.34 0.83 -39.15
CA LYS A 102 -9.50 2.02 -39.44
C LYS A 102 -8.30 1.63 -40.29
N GLY A 103 -7.81 2.57 -41.07
CA GLY A 103 -6.61 2.37 -41.90
C GLY A 103 -6.76 1.36 -43.01
N LEU A 104 -7.95 1.24 -43.60
CA LEU A 104 -8.30 0.18 -44.55
C LEU A 104 -7.38 0.15 -45.78
N ASN A 105 -7.06 1.30 -46.36
CA ASN A 105 -6.19 1.39 -47.53
C ASN A 105 -4.73 0.97 -47.17
N TYR A 106 -4.29 1.36 -45.99
CA TYR A 106 -2.96 0.97 -45.50
C TYR A 106 -2.81 -0.56 -45.40
N VAL A 107 -3.84 -1.25 -44.92
CA VAL A 107 -3.85 -2.71 -44.78
C VAL A 107 -3.79 -3.40 -46.15
N THR A 108 -4.61 -2.97 -47.09
CA THR A 108 -4.63 -3.53 -48.45
C THR A 108 -3.36 -3.27 -49.24
N ASP A 109 -2.72 -2.14 -48.99
CA ASP A 109 -1.44 -1.79 -49.61
C ASP A 109 -0.25 -2.58 -49.02
N LYS A 110 -0.33 -2.89 -47.73
CA LYS A 110 0.76 -3.56 -47.00
C LYS A 110 0.72 -5.07 -47.11
N TYR A 111 -0.45 -5.67 -47.07
CA TYR A 111 -0.62 -7.13 -47.06
C TYR A 111 -1.25 -7.61 -48.37
N ARG A 112 -0.64 -8.64 -48.94
CA ARG A 112 -1.07 -9.16 -50.24
C ARG A 112 -1.76 -10.52 -50.11
N PRO A 113 -2.86 -10.77 -50.86
CA PRO A 113 -3.45 -12.09 -50.91
C PRO A 113 -2.48 -13.17 -51.39
N ASN A 114 -2.71 -14.41 -50.97
CA ASN A 114 -1.93 -15.59 -51.31
C ASN A 114 -0.44 -15.52 -50.90
N THR A 115 -0.12 -14.69 -49.93
CA THR A 115 1.20 -14.61 -49.28
C THR A 115 1.06 -15.16 -47.87
N GLU A 116 2.09 -15.94 -47.43
CA GLU A 116 2.10 -16.52 -46.12
C GLU A 116 2.47 -15.48 -45.05
N TYR A 117 1.61 -15.38 -44.04
CA TYR A 117 1.77 -14.47 -42.90
C TYR A 117 1.56 -15.20 -41.58
N ILE A 118 2.10 -14.62 -40.54
CA ILE A 118 1.76 -14.97 -39.17
C ILE A 118 0.82 -13.91 -38.63
N VAL A 119 -0.35 -14.35 -38.16
CA VAL A 119 -1.40 -13.49 -37.61
C VAL A 119 -1.48 -13.73 -36.12
N PHE A 120 -1.42 -12.66 -35.35
CA PHE A 120 -1.53 -12.67 -33.89
C PHE A 120 -2.67 -11.77 -33.45
N GLY A 121 -3.57 -12.31 -32.62
CA GLY A 121 -4.70 -11.57 -32.11
C GLY A 121 -5.61 -12.42 -31.22
N LYS A 122 -6.62 -11.80 -30.67
CA LYS A 122 -7.62 -12.48 -29.86
C LYS A 122 -8.87 -12.78 -30.70
N PRO A 123 -9.25 -14.04 -30.89
CA PRO A 123 -10.50 -14.38 -31.54
C PRO A 123 -11.68 -13.88 -30.73
N THR A 124 -12.64 -13.26 -31.42
CA THR A 124 -13.92 -12.84 -30.85
C THR A 124 -15.04 -13.52 -31.58
N GLU A 125 -16.06 -13.93 -30.83
CA GLU A 125 -17.26 -14.54 -31.40
C GLU A 125 -18.20 -13.46 -31.93
N PHE A 126 -18.65 -13.64 -33.16
CA PHE A 126 -19.65 -12.79 -33.80
C PHE A 126 -20.71 -13.67 -34.48
N GLY A 127 -21.86 -13.79 -33.85
CA GLY A 127 -22.87 -14.75 -34.27
C GLY A 127 -22.40 -16.19 -34.10
N HIS A 128 -22.32 -16.95 -35.21
CA HIS A 128 -21.82 -18.33 -35.20
C HIS A 128 -20.38 -18.45 -35.75
N THR A 129 -19.72 -17.34 -35.97
CA THR A 129 -18.38 -17.28 -36.56
C THR A 129 -17.41 -16.52 -35.64
N TYR A 130 -16.13 -16.73 -35.88
CA TYR A 130 -15.05 -16.03 -35.16
C TYR A 130 -14.37 -15.03 -36.08
N ASN A 131 -13.95 -13.90 -35.52
CA ASN A 131 -13.09 -12.94 -36.19
C ASN A 131 -11.95 -12.49 -35.27
N ILE A 132 -10.92 -11.94 -35.87
CA ILE A 132 -9.83 -11.28 -35.14
C ILE A 132 -9.82 -9.81 -35.54
N PRO A 133 -10.26 -8.89 -34.66
CA PRO A 133 -10.24 -7.46 -34.94
C PRO A 133 -8.81 -6.90 -34.79
N HIS A 134 -8.41 -6.07 -35.75
CA HIS A 134 -7.11 -5.42 -35.77
C HIS A 134 -5.92 -6.33 -35.41
N PRO A 135 -5.74 -7.47 -36.10
CA PRO A 135 -4.65 -8.38 -35.80
C PRO A 135 -3.28 -7.76 -36.08
N ASP A 136 -2.26 -8.22 -35.35
CA ASP A 136 -0.87 -8.02 -35.74
C ASP A 136 -0.52 -9.05 -36.81
N ILE A 137 0.06 -8.59 -37.91
CA ILE A 137 0.46 -9.45 -39.04
C ILE A 137 1.95 -9.27 -39.28
N ASP A 138 2.68 -10.37 -39.25
CA ASP A 138 4.10 -10.46 -39.53
C ASP A 138 4.35 -11.23 -40.84
N SER A 139 5.31 -10.73 -41.64
CA SER A 139 5.86 -11.54 -42.70
C SER A 139 6.67 -12.69 -42.10
N MET A 140 6.92 -13.74 -42.88
CA MET A 140 7.71 -14.89 -42.40
C MET A 140 9.12 -14.49 -42.00
N GLU A 141 9.73 -13.52 -42.68
CA GLU A 141 11.06 -12.99 -42.35
C GLU A 141 11.07 -12.23 -41.01
N GLN A 142 10.01 -11.47 -40.72
CA GLN A 142 9.88 -10.76 -39.45
C GLN A 142 9.57 -11.70 -38.28
N ALA A 143 8.90 -12.79 -38.54
CA ALA A 143 8.55 -13.78 -37.53
C ALA A 143 9.77 -14.51 -36.97
N ASP A 144 10.75 -14.78 -37.80
CA ASP A 144 12.00 -15.44 -37.37
C ASP A 144 12.82 -14.56 -36.40
N GLN A 145 12.62 -13.23 -36.46
CA GLN A 145 13.27 -12.28 -35.54
C GLN A 145 12.55 -12.17 -34.18
N VAL A 146 11.28 -12.54 -34.11
CA VAL A 146 10.42 -12.42 -32.91
C VAL A 146 10.10 -13.78 -32.30
N ALA A 147 10.56 -14.86 -32.92
CA ALA A 147 10.04 -16.22 -32.74
C ALA A 147 10.41 -16.94 -31.42
N ASN A 148 11.01 -16.29 -30.45
CA ASN A 148 11.46 -16.99 -29.24
C ASN A 148 10.61 -16.69 -27.99
N GLY A 149 9.30 -16.94 -28.07
CA GLY A 149 8.49 -17.18 -26.88
C GLY A 149 7.69 -15.96 -26.40
N LEU A 150 8.15 -15.24 -25.40
CA LEU A 150 7.37 -14.22 -24.70
C LEU A 150 7.46 -12.85 -25.38
N THR A 151 6.33 -12.33 -25.82
CA THR A 151 6.21 -11.00 -26.42
C THR A 151 5.74 -9.97 -25.38
N PRO A 152 6.48 -8.87 -25.18
CA PRO A 152 6.12 -7.84 -24.23
C PRO A 152 4.96 -6.97 -24.73
N PHE A 153 4.09 -6.56 -23.80
CA PHE A 153 3.02 -5.60 -24.04
C PHE A 153 3.19 -4.39 -23.13
N TYR A 154 3.15 -3.20 -23.76
CA TYR A 154 3.36 -1.92 -23.09
C TYR A 154 2.06 -1.15 -22.94
N ASN A 155 1.91 -0.41 -21.86
CA ASN A 155 0.82 0.51 -21.68
C ASN A 155 0.87 1.62 -22.73
N THR A 156 -0.27 1.91 -23.35
CA THR A 156 -0.39 2.97 -24.34
C THR A 156 -1.72 3.70 -24.19
N SER A 157 -1.70 5.02 -24.31
CA SER A 157 -2.93 5.82 -24.32
C SER A 157 -3.59 5.82 -25.71
N GLU A 158 -4.84 6.24 -25.78
CA GLU A 158 -5.54 6.42 -27.07
C GLU A 158 -4.84 7.46 -27.97
N LYS A 159 -4.22 8.47 -27.37
CA LYS A 159 -3.46 9.48 -28.09
C LYS A 159 -2.18 8.91 -28.71
N MET A 160 -1.50 8.04 -27.96
CA MET A 160 -0.33 7.31 -28.46
C MET A 160 -0.71 6.42 -29.64
N LYS A 161 -1.80 5.65 -29.53
CA LYS A 161 -2.28 4.76 -30.59
C LYS A 161 -2.64 5.54 -31.87
N LYS A 162 -3.31 6.68 -31.74
CA LYS A 162 -3.63 7.58 -32.86
C LYS A 162 -2.40 8.15 -33.56
N SER A 163 -1.28 8.22 -32.86
CA SER A 163 0.01 8.74 -33.36
C SER A 163 0.97 7.62 -33.75
N PHE A 164 0.47 6.42 -33.98
CA PHE A 164 1.25 5.23 -34.35
C PHE A 164 2.26 4.79 -33.28
N LEU A 165 1.98 5.09 -32.01
CA LEU A 165 2.73 4.66 -30.83
C LEU A 165 1.94 3.61 -30.04
N ASN A 166 1.54 2.53 -30.70
CA ASN A 166 0.94 1.38 -30.02
C ASN A 166 2.01 0.52 -29.32
N SER A 167 1.57 -0.53 -28.61
CA SER A 167 2.47 -1.44 -27.90
C SER A 167 3.59 -2.00 -28.78
N ARG A 168 3.29 -2.37 -30.01
CA ARG A 168 4.26 -2.88 -30.97
C ARG A 168 5.29 -1.82 -31.38
N ALA A 169 4.87 -0.58 -31.56
CA ALA A 169 5.77 0.53 -31.85
C ALA A 169 6.74 0.74 -30.70
N ILE A 170 6.26 0.69 -29.46
CA ILE A 170 7.13 0.77 -28.27
C ILE A 170 8.09 -0.42 -28.22
N GLN A 171 7.63 -1.63 -28.48
CA GLN A 171 8.48 -2.81 -28.58
C GLN A 171 9.62 -2.61 -29.61
N ASN A 172 9.31 -2.08 -30.78
CA ASN A 172 10.30 -1.81 -31.81
C ASN A 172 11.31 -0.74 -31.37
N LEU A 173 10.88 0.28 -30.66
CA LEU A 173 11.78 1.30 -30.09
C LEU A 173 12.72 0.68 -29.05
N GLN A 174 12.23 -0.19 -28.19
CA GLN A 174 13.04 -0.95 -27.22
C GLN A 174 14.08 -1.82 -27.92
N TYR A 175 13.66 -2.55 -28.95
CA TYR A 175 14.55 -3.39 -29.74
C TYR A 175 15.65 -2.56 -30.41
N THR A 176 15.29 -1.44 -31.04
CA THR A 176 16.25 -0.52 -31.67
C THR A 176 17.26 0.00 -30.66
N LEU A 177 16.77 0.47 -29.50
CA LEU A 177 17.65 0.98 -28.45
C LEU A 177 18.60 -0.08 -27.92
N LEU A 178 18.10 -1.26 -27.57
CA LEU A 178 18.92 -2.35 -27.07
C LEU A 178 19.91 -2.89 -28.11
N SER A 179 19.55 -2.87 -29.39
CA SER A 179 20.47 -3.24 -30.50
C SER A 179 21.58 -2.22 -30.72
N TRP A 180 21.29 -0.94 -30.50
CA TRP A 180 22.30 0.12 -30.58
C TRP A 180 23.31 0.05 -29.45
N LEU A 181 22.88 -0.48 -28.31
CA LEU A 181 23.69 -0.61 -27.12
C LEU A 181 24.53 -1.87 -27.20
N ASN A 182 25.61 -1.81 -27.97
CA ASN A 182 26.66 -2.85 -27.96
C ASN A 182 27.53 -2.80 -26.68
N TRP A 183 26.99 -2.28 -25.58
CA TRP A 183 27.70 -2.00 -24.36
C TRP A 183 26.91 -2.49 -23.16
N GLU A 184 27.61 -2.71 -22.08
CA GLU A 184 27.02 -3.05 -20.81
C GLU A 184 26.43 -1.81 -20.15
N LEU A 185 25.24 -1.97 -19.59
CA LEU A 185 24.64 -0.95 -18.75
C LEU A 185 25.44 -0.77 -17.46
N PRO A 186 25.47 0.43 -16.87
CA PRO A 186 26.10 0.64 -15.59
C PRO A 186 25.52 -0.31 -14.55
N GLU A 187 26.36 -1.09 -13.89
CA GLU A 187 25.93 -1.94 -12.80
C GLU A 187 25.67 -1.08 -11.55
N THR A 188 24.49 -1.20 -10.98
CA THR A 188 24.06 -0.42 -9.81
C THR A 188 24.53 -1.03 -8.50
N LEU A 189 24.78 -2.34 -8.47
CA LEU A 189 25.20 -3.08 -7.28
C LEU A 189 26.70 -3.35 -7.30
N SER A 190 27.34 -3.35 -6.14
CA SER A 190 28.75 -3.72 -6.04
C SER A 190 28.98 -5.21 -6.37
N PRO A 191 30.17 -5.59 -6.85
CA PRO A 191 30.48 -6.99 -7.14
C PRO A 191 30.28 -7.92 -5.94
N ASP A 192 30.56 -7.45 -4.72
CA ASP A 192 30.39 -8.24 -3.51
C ASP A 192 28.91 -8.52 -3.21
N VAL A 193 28.05 -7.53 -3.41
CA VAL A 193 26.60 -7.69 -3.27
C VAL A 193 26.07 -8.67 -4.30
N LEU A 194 26.45 -8.50 -5.59
CA LEU A 194 26.03 -9.41 -6.67
C LEU A 194 26.41 -10.85 -6.41
N LYS A 195 27.63 -11.10 -5.96
CA LYS A 195 28.09 -12.47 -5.59
C LYS A 195 27.27 -13.06 -4.46
N ARG A 196 26.96 -12.25 -3.45
CA ARG A 196 26.21 -12.71 -2.27
C ARG A 196 24.76 -13.05 -2.58
N ILE A 197 24.10 -12.29 -3.43
CA ILE A 197 22.68 -12.47 -3.76
C ILE A 197 22.43 -13.39 -4.96
N HIS A 198 23.47 -13.74 -5.73
CA HIS A 198 23.40 -14.60 -6.92
C HIS A 198 22.34 -14.14 -7.93
N MET A 199 22.26 -12.84 -8.19
CA MET A 199 21.34 -12.26 -9.17
C MET A 199 22.03 -11.97 -10.50
N MET A 200 21.22 -11.92 -11.58
CA MET A 200 21.73 -11.53 -12.89
C MET A 200 22.20 -10.07 -12.91
N SER A 201 23.05 -9.72 -13.86
CA SER A 201 23.53 -8.35 -14.06
C SER A 201 22.40 -7.41 -14.48
N MET A 202 22.59 -6.11 -14.31
CA MET A 202 21.64 -5.10 -14.79
C MET A 202 21.45 -5.17 -16.30
N THR A 203 22.52 -5.41 -17.06
CA THR A 203 22.44 -5.56 -18.53
C THR A 203 21.57 -6.74 -18.94
N GLU A 204 21.81 -7.92 -18.35
CA GLU A 204 20.96 -9.09 -18.61
C GLU A 204 19.52 -8.89 -18.16
N ALA A 205 19.31 -8.28 -17.00
CA ALA A 205 17.97 -8.00 -16.48
C ALA A 205 17.20 -7.06 -17.41
N MET A 206 17.83 -6.00 -17.88
CA MET A 206 17.20 -5.03 -18.78
C MET A 206 16.87 -5.63 -20.15
N ARG A 207 17.75 -6.48 -20.68
CA ARG A 207 17.46 -7.20 -21.92
C ARG A 207 16.32 -8.20 -21.77
N ASN A 208 16.31 -8.97 -20.69
CA ASN A 208 15.30 -10.01 -20.46
C ASN A 208 13.96 -9.45 -19.97
N ILE A 209 13.90 -8.25 -19.39
CA ILE A 209 12.61 -7.63 -19.06
C ILE A 209 11.86 -7.19 -20.32
N HIS A 210 12.55 -6.78 -21.36
CA HIS A 210 11.95 -6.38 -22.63
C HIS A 210 11.83 -7.55 -23.61
N PHE A 211 12.86 -8.37 -23.73
CA PHE A 211 12.92 -9.51 -24.66
C PHE A 211 13.41 -10.77 -23.93
N PRO A 212 12.54 -11.43 -23.18
CA PRO A 212 12.91 -12.61 -22.41
C PRO A 212 13.40 -13.76 -23.31
N GLU A 213 14.53 -14.34 -22.98
CA GLU A 213 15.03 -15.57 -23.64
C GLU A 213 14.20 -16.79 -23.21
N SER A 214 13.66 -16.76 -22.00
CA SER A 214 12.81 -17.81 -21.42
C SER A 214 11.96 -17.25 -20.28
N ALA A 215 10.96 -18.01 -19.86
CA ALA A 215 10.16 -17.68 -18.66
C ALA A 215 11.01 -17.62 -17.38
N ALA A 216 12.03 -18.46 -17.28
CA ALA A 216 12.96 -18.44 -16.15
C ALA A 216 13.80 -17.16 -16.14
N LYS A 217 14.37 -16.78 -17.27
CA LYS A 217 15.14 -15.53 -17.43
C LYS A 217 14.28 -14.29 -17.16
N LEU A 218 13.02 -14.30 -17.55
CA LEU A 218 12.09 -13.21 -17.22
C LEU A 218 11.88 -13.09 -15.71
N ARG A 219 11.64 -14.20 -15.02
CA ARG A 219 11.49 -14.19 -13.55
C ARG A 219 12.73 -13.64 -12.86
N ASP A 220 13.90 -14.06 -13.30
CA ASP A 220 15.19 -13.60 -12.75
C ASP A 220 15.40 -12.09 -13.01
N ALA A 221 15.04 -11.61 -14.20
CA ALA A 221 15.08 -10.18 -14.52
C ALA A 221 14.12 -9.36 -13.66
N GLN A 222 12.89 -9.82 -13.49
CA GLN A 222 11.91 -9.19 -12.61
C GLN A 222 12.40 -9.17 -11.16
N LEU A 223 12.98 -10.26 -10.68
CA LEU A 223 13.53 -10.34 -9.33
C LEU A 223 14.69 -9.36 -9.15
N ARG A 224 15.60 -9.26 -10.12
CA ARG A 224 16.71 -8.31 -10.08
C ARG A 224 16.22 -6.85 -10.01
N LEU A 225 15.28 -6.46 -10.86
CA LEU A 225 14.79 -5.10 -10.91
C LEU A 225 13.99 -4.73 -9.65
N LYS A 226 13.19 -5.65 -9.12
CA LYS A 226 12.49 -5.46 -7.84
C LYS A 226 13.47 -5.34 -6.67
N PHE A 227 14.51 -6.17 -6.66
CA PHE A 227 15.56 -6.08 -5.64
C PHE A 227 16.27 -4.73 -5.70
N ASP A 228 16.65 -4.29 -6.87
CA ASP A 228 17.34 -3.01 -7.08
C ASP A 228 16.53 -1.84 -6.53
N GLU A 229 15.26 -1.76 -6.90
CA GLU A 229 14.34 -0.71 -6.44
C GLU A 229 14.22 -0.71 -4.91
N LEU A 230 13.92 -1.86 -4.31
CA LEU A 230 13.74 -1.98 -2.87
C LEU A 230 15.05 -1.79 -2.11
N PHE A 231 16.16 -2.27 -2.63
CA PHE A 231 17.48 -2.13 -2.02
C PHE A 231 17.89 -0.67 -1.89
N PHE A 232 17.75 0.13 -2.94
CA PHE A 232 18.11 1.55 -2.89
C PHE A 232 17.16 2.38 -2.04
N ILE A 233 15.87 2.06 -2.01
CA ILE A 233 14.93 2.66 -1.08
C ILE A 233 15.38 2.40 0.37
N GLN A 234 15.67 1.14 0.71
CA GLN A 234 16.13 0.76 2.05
C GLN A 234 17.47 1.41 2.41
N LEU A 235 18.41 1.42 1.49
CA LEU A 235 19.72 2.02 1.70
C LEU A 235 19.61 3.53 1.98
N ASN A 236 18.77 4.23 1.25
CA ASN A 236 18.53 5.66 1.46
C ASN A 236 17.87 5.93 2.82
N ILE A 237 16.89 5.12 3.20
CA ILE A 237 16.22 5.19 4.51
C ILE A 237 17.22 4.97 5.64
N LEU A 238 18.05 3.91 5.58
CA LEU A 238 19.06 3.60 6.59
C LEU A 238 20.12 4.68 6.67
N ARG A 239 20.54 5.25 5.55
CA ARG A 239 21.48 6.38 5.53
C ARG A 239 20.89 7.59 6.25
N THR A 240 19.66 7.95 5.95
CA THR A 240 18.96 9.09 6.59
C THR A 240 18.79 8.86 8.09
N ALA A 241 18.38 7.67 8.50
CA ALA A 241 18.25 7.29 9.91
C ALA A 241 19.59 7.34 10.64
N SER A 242 20.67 6.84 10.02
CA SER A 242 22.01 6.88 10.61
C SER A 242 22.53 8.29 10.80
N VAL A 243 22.36 9.15 9.80
CA VAL A 243 22.76 10.57 9.90
C VAL A 243 21.99 11.29 11.00
N ARG A 244 20.69 11.01 11.12
CA ARG A 244 19.88 11.59 12.19
C ARG A 244 20.32 11.12 13.57
N LYS A 245 20.55 9.81 13.75
CA LYS A 245 21.05 9.25 15.03
C LYS A 245 22.37 9.86 15.47
N LEU A 246 23.22 10.23 14.53
CA LEU A 246 24.48 10.90 14.83
C LEU A 246 24.31 12.38 15.20
N LYS A 247 23.30 13.06 14.65
CA LYS A 247 23.09 14.50 14.83
C LYS A 247 22.20 14.86 16.02
N LEU A 248 21.20 14.03 16.33
CA LEU A 248 20.24 14.33 17.38
C LEU A 248 20.66 13.72 18.71
N LYS A 249 21.06 14.58 19.62
CA LYS A 249 21.28 14.21 21.02
C LYS A 249 19.92 14.03 21.70
N GLY A 250 19.80 13.00 22.53
CA GLY A 250 18.63 12.73 23.36
C GLY A 250 18.95 12.96 24.83
N ILE A 251 17.89 13.18 25.60
CA ILE A 251 17.97 13.19 27.07
C ILE A 251 18.36 11.79 27.52
N ILE A 252 19.34 11.69 28.42
CA ILE A 252 19.76 10.41 28.99
C ILE A 252 18.87 10.08 30.18
N PHE A 253 18.23 8.89 30.14
CA PHE A 253 17.48 8.35 31.28
C PHE A 253 18.27 7.23 31.95
N PRO A 254 19.24 7.56 32.85
CA PRO A 254 20.10 6.56 33.44
C PRO A 254 19.42 5.74 34.54
N THR A 255 18.35 6.27 35.13
CA THR A 255 17.76 5.73 36.34
C THR A 255 16.45 5.01 36.09
N VAL A 256 16.35 3.78 36.62
CA VAL A 256 15.09 3.10 36.88
C VAL A 256 14.78 3.33 38.35
N GLY A 257 13.86 4.25 38.63
CA GLY A 257 13.65 4.74 39.98
C GLY A 257 12.41 4.24 40.67
N HIS A 258 11.92 5.04 41.61
CA HIS A 258 10.81 4.73 42.47
C HIS A 258 9.50 4.49 41.72
N TYR A 259 9.13 5.33 40.75
CA TYR A 259 7.85 5.23 40.06
C TYR A 259 7.75 3.95 39.22
N PHE A 260 8.76 3.66 38.44
CA PHE A 260 8.79 2.44 37.63
C PHE A 260 8.77 1.18 38.52
N ASN A 261 9.67 1.11 39.49
CA ASN A 261 9.81 -0.06 40.34
C ASN A 261 8.59 -0.32 41.22
N THR A 262 7.97 0.72 41.78
CA THR A 262 6.77 0.60 42.60
C THR A 262 5.60 0.09 41.75
N PHE A 263 5.38 0.69 40.57
CA PHE A 263 4.33 0.22 39.68
C PHE A 263 4.56 -1.22 39.24
N TYR A 264 5.76 -1.57 38.83
CA TYR A 264 6.12 -2.89 38.34
C TYR A 264 5.92 -3.98 39.41
N LYS A 265 6.30 -3.70 40.64
CA LYS A 265 6.24 -4.66 41.75
C LYS A 265 4.86 -4.75 42.40
N GLU A 266 4.15 -3.65 42.56
CA GLU A 266 2.97 -3.56 43.41
C GLU A 266 1.66 -3.37 42.64
N TYR A 267 1.68 -2.69 41.49
CA TYR A 267 0.48 -2.25 40.78
C TYR A 267 0.30 -2.83 39.40
N LEU A 268 1.23 -3.64 38.93
CA LEU A 268 1.09 -4.33 37.65
C LEU A 268 -0.07 -5.34 37.73
N PRO A 269 -1.11 -5.21 36.87
CA PRO A 269 -2.33 -6.01 37.01
C PRO A 269 -2.12 -7.49 36.64
N PHE A 270 -1.08 -7.79 35.87
CA PHE A 270 -0.71 -9.13 35.45
C PHE A 270 0.78 -9.17 35.06
N GLU A 271 1.35 -10.36 35.03
CA GLU A 271 2.74 -10.52 34.62
C GLU A 271 2.93 -10.15 33.14
N LEU A 272 3.99 -9.39 32.83
CA LEU A 272 4.32 -9.04 31.45
C LEU A 272 4.70 -10.28 30.63
N THR A 273 4.26 -10.33 29.38
CA THR A 273 4.73 -11.33 28.42
C THR A 273 6.22 -11.12 28.14
N ASN A 274 6.89 -12.15 27.61
CA ASN A 274 8.31 -12.03 27.23
C ASN A 274 8.51 -10.97 26.13
N ALA A 275 7.57 -10.84 25.20
CA ALA A 275 7.60 -9.82 24.18
C ALA A 275 7.52 -8.41 24.77
N GLN A 276 6.63 -8.17 25.72
CA GLN A 276 6.52 -6.89 26.43
C GLN A 276 7.79 -6.56 27.22
N LYS A 277 8.36 -7.52 27.93
CA LYS A 277 9.64 -7.37 28.64
C LYS A 277 10.79 -6.99 27.70
N ARG A 278 10.87 -7.66 26.55
CA ARG A 278 11.85 -7.37 25.50
C ARG A 278 11.72 -5.95 24.99
N VAL A 279 10.51 -5.52 24.65
CA VAL A 279 10.25 -4.18 24.12
C VAL A 279 10.57 -3.09 25.14
N VAL A 280 10.16 -3.26 26.40
CA VAL A 280 10.51 -2.32 27.47
C VAL A 280 12.03 -2.20 27.62
N ARG A 281 12.76 -3.30 27.50
CA ARG A 281 14.23 -3.31 27.54
C ARG A 281 14.83 -2.57 26.34
N GLU A 282 14.31 -2.76 25.14
CA GLU A 282 14.75 -2.04 23.94
C GLU A 282 14.54 -0.52 24.09
N ILE A 283 13.38 -0.11 24.58
CA ILE A 283 13.05 1.30 24.84
C ILE A 283 14.00 1.89 25.90
N ARG A 284 14.24 1.16 26.98
CA ARG A 284 15.15 1.59 28.05
C ARG A 284 16.58 1.79 27.54
N ILE A 285 17.08 0.88 26.72
CA ILE A 285 18.41 0.98 26.11
C ILE A 285 18.49 2.25 25.24
N ASP A 286 17.49 2.49 24.41
CA ASP A 286 17.45 3.68 23.55
C ASP A 286 17.47 4.97 24.38
N MET A 287 16.64 5.06 25.40
CA MET A 287 16.53 6.27 26.23
C MET A 287 17.75 6.47 27.15
N GLY A 288 18.56 5.44 27.36
CA GLY A 288 19.84 5.52 28.10
C GLY A 288 21.05 5.80 27.21
N SER A 289 20.90 5.82 25.89
CA SER A 289 22.00 5.84 24.92
C SER A 289 22.65 7.22 24.70
N GLY A 290 22.00 8.29 25.11
CA GLY A 290 22.39 9.66 24.78
C GLY A 290 21.96 10.15 23.42
N ARG A 291 21.22 9.31 22.68
CA ARG A 291 20.63 9.62 21.38
C ARG A 291 19.12 9.69 21.51
N GLN A 292 18.46 10.50 20.68
CA GLN A 292 17.02 10.53 20.64
C GLN A 292 16.47 9.17 20.22
N MET A 293 15.58 8.60 21.03
CA MET A 293 14.77 7.46 20.63
C MET A 293 13.70 7.92 19.65
N ASN A 294 13.55 7.19 18.56
CA ASN A 294 12.45 7.35 17.62
C ASN A 294 12.03 5.94 17.18
N ARG A 295 11.06 5.38 17.88
CA ARG A 295 10.72 3.96 17.79
C ARG A 295 9.24 3.75 17.52
N LEU A 296 8.95 2.79 16.62
CA LEU A 296 7.59 2.30 16.35
C LEU A 296 7.35 1.03 17.18
N LEU A 297 6.35 1.08 18.03
CA LEU A 297 5.85 -0.08 18.77
C LEU A 297 4.63 -0.65 18.05
N GLN A 298 4.78 -1.83 17.51
CA GLN A 298 3.74 -2.55 16.81
C GLN A 298 3.23 -3.71 17.65
N GLY A 299 1.93 -3.82 17.76
CA GLY A 299 1.28 -4.93 18.45
C GLY A 299 -0.22 -4.91 18.17
N ASP A 300 -0.84 -6.07 18.21
CA ASP A 300 -2.28 -6.22 18.01
C ASP A 300 -3.09 -5.50 19.09
N VAL A 301 -4.35 -5.23 18.84
CA VAL A 301 -5.29 -4.69 19.83
C VAL A 301 -5.31 -5.61 21.05
N GLY A 302 -5.12 -5.03 22.24
CA GLY A 302 -5.06 -5.80 23.49
C GLY A 302 -3.72 -6.51 23.73
N SER A 303 -2.67 -6.27 22.93
CA SER A 303 -1.33 -6.80 23.19
C SER A 303 -0.59 -6.15 24.36
N GLY A 304 -1.17 -5.09 24.94
CA GLY A 304 -0.60 -4.35 26.06
C GLY A 304 0.35 -3.23 25.66
N LYS A 305 0.19 -2.65 24.47
CA LYS A 305 0.98 -1.46 24.04
C LYS A 305 0.86 -0.30 25.01
N THR A 306 -0.34 -0.01 25.48
CA THR A 306 -0.58 1.07 26.45
C THR A 306 0.17 0.86 27.74
N LEU A 307 0.28 -0.36 28.22
CA LEU A 307 1.04 -0.71 29.42
C LEU A 307 2.55 -0.49 29.21
N VAL A 308 3.07 -0.88 28.04
CA VAL A 308 4.47 -0.60 27.66
C VAL A 308 4.71 0.92 27.58
N GLY A 309 3.78 1.66 27.02
CA GLY A 309 3.81 3.12 26.98
C GLY A 309 3.82 3.74 28.39
N LEU A 310 2.98 3.26 29.28
CA LEU A 310 2.95 3.71 30.67
C LEU A 310 4.27 3.46 31.40
N LEU A 311 4.82 2.26 31.29
CA LEU A 311 6.13 1.95 31.85
C LEU A 311 7.23 2.88 31.34
N SER A 312 7.18 3.21 30.06
CA SER A 312 8.11 4.16 29.45
C SER A 312 7.94 5.60 30.00
N MET A 313 6.70 6.03 30.21
CA MET A 313 6.40 7.32 30.84
C MET A 313 6.89 7.38 32.29
N LEU A 314 6.75 6.29 33.04
CA LEU A 314 7.26 6.22 34.42
C LEU A 314 8.78 6.32 34.47
N LEU A 315 9.49 5.76 33.47
CA LEU A 315 10.94 5.97 33.32
C LEU A 315 11.29 7.45 33.12
N ALA A 316 10.48 8.16 32.32
CA ALA A 316 10.70 9.59 32.12
C ALA A 316 10.51 10.38 33.43
N ILE A 317 9.49 10.05 34.21
CA ILE A 317 9.23 10.68 35.52
C ILE A 317 10.34 10.38 36.51
N ASP A 318 10.86 9.17 36.55
CA ASP A 318 12.01 8.78 37.39
C ASP A 318 13.27 9.60 37.07
N ASN A 319 13.38 10.12 35.85
CA ASN A 319 14.50 10.95 35.40
C ASN A 319 14.12 12.45 35.34
N HIS A 320 13.15 12.88 36.13
CA HIS A 320 12.72 14.27 36.29
C HIS A 320 12.21 14.93 34.99
N CYS A 321 11.65 14.14 34.10
CA CYS A 321 11.04 14.61 32.86
C CYS A 321 9.53 14.38 32.87
N GLN A 322 8.84 15.20 32.11
CA GLN A 322 7.42 14.99 31.80
C GLN A 322 7.27 14.05 30.61
N ALA A 323 6.10 13.41 30.51
CA ALA A 323 5.71 12.61 29.36
C ALA A 323 4.34 13.06 28.85
N CYS A 324 4.13 12.90 27.56
CA CYS A 324 2.80 13.09 26.96
C CYS A 324 2.40 11.90 26.11
N MET A 325 1.09 11.71 25.97
CA MET A 325 0.49 10.72 25.08
C MET A 325 -0.53 11.42 24.20
N MET A 326 -0.36 11.30 22.89
CA MET A 326 -1.24 11.91 21.90
C MET A 326 -2.06 10.85 21.20
N ALA A 327 -3.36 11.07 21.12
CA ALA A 327 -4.30 10.26 20.39
C ALA A 327 -4.90 11.03 19.20
N PRO A 328 -5.33 10.35 18.14
CA PRO A 328 -5.90 11.03 16.97
C PRO A 328 -7.27 11.64 17.21
N THR A 329 -8.02 11.14 18.20
CA THR A 329 -9.38 11.60 18.52
C THR A 329 -9.54 11.85 20.01
N GLU A 330 -10.52 12.69 20.38
CA GLU A 330 -10.86 12.96 21.78
C GLU A 330 -11.35 11.72 22.52
N ILE A 331 -12.07 10.85 21.81
CA ILE A 331 -12.59 9.60 22.39
C ILE A 331 -11.41 8.71 22.81
N LEU A 332 -10.44 8.52 21.94
CA LEU A 332 -9.25 7.72 22.25
C LEU A 332 -8.39 8.37 23.34
N ALA A 333 -8.22 9.68 23.31
CA ALA A 333 -7.53 10.41 24.38
C ALA A 333 -8.20 10.21 25.74
N THR A 334 -9.52 10.31 25.79
CA THR A 334 -10.31 10.07 27.00
C THR A 334 -10.21 8.62 27.48
N GLN A 335 -10.23 7.65 26.58
CA GLN A 335 -10.03 6.25 26.92
C GLN A 335 -8.64 5.98 27.49
N HIS A 336 -7.60 6.53 26.87
CA HIS A 336 -6.23 6.43 27.39
C HIS A 336 -6.10 7.07 28.77
N TYR A 337 -6.69 8.25 28.94
CA TYR A 337 -6.70 8.93 30.24
C TYR A 337 -7.35 8.06 31.32
N ALA A 338 -8.52 7.49 31.07
CA ALA A 338 -9.21 6.61 32.01
C ALA A 338 -8.38 5.35 32.33
N THR A 339 -7.77 4.75 31.32
CA THR A 339 -6.91 3.57 31.48
C THR A 339 -5.68 3.88 32.32
N ILE A 340 -4.97 4.95 32.02
CA ILE A 340 -3.77 5.38 32.76
C ILE A 340 -4.12 5.78 34.20
N MET A 341 -5.19 6.51 34.42
CA MET A 341 -5.65 6.86 35.76
C MET A 341 -6.03 5.62 36.57
N GLY A 342 -6.65 4.61 35.95
CA GLY A 342 -6.95 3.33 36.57
C GLY A 342 -5.69 2.59 37.04
N PHE A 343 -4.64 2.57 36.25
CA PHE A 343 -3.36 1.98 36.61
C PHE A 343 -2.63 2.75 37.71
N LEU A 344 -2.71 4.05 37.73
CA LEU A 344 -1.95 4.92 38.62
C LEU A 344 -2.75 5.44 39.84
N LYS A 345 -3.95 4.94 40.07
CA LYS A 345 -4.86 5.42 41.12
C LYS A 345 -4.26 5.45 42.54
N ASP A 346 -3.36 4.52 42.85
CA ASP A 346 -2.72 4.36 44.16
C ASP A 346 -1.28 4.92 44.17
N MET A 347 -0.88 5.60 43.09
CA MET A 347 0.43 6.23 42.97
C MET A 347 0.33 7.75 42.96
N ASP A 348 1.34 8.40 43.48
CA ASP A 348 1.45 9.87 43.47
C ASP A 348 2.00 10.39 42.13
N VAL A 349 1.21 10.22 41.08
CA VAL A 349 1.50 10.72 39.73
C VAL A 349 0.36 11.59 39.26
N LYS A 350 0.66 12.83 38.90
CA LYS A 350 -0.34 13.77 38.40
C LYS A 350 -0.49 13.68 36.89
N VAL A 351 -1.67 13.33 36.46
CA VAL A 351 -2.06 13.14 35.05
C VAL A 351 -3.15 14.12 34.67
N ALA A 352 -3.05 14.74 33.51
CA ALA A 352 -4.05 15.64 32.98
C ALA A 352 -4.52 15.20 31.60
N LEU A 353 -5.78 15.50 31.28
CA LEU A 353 -6.37 15.35 29.95
C LEU A 353 -6.54 16.74 29.33
N LEU A 354 -5.98 16.94 28.14
CA LEU A 354 -6.08 18.18 27.39
C LEU A 354 -6.50 17.91 25.95
N THR A 355 -7.72 18.33 25.60
CA THR A 355 -8.30 18.18 24.25
C THR A 355 -8.84 19.51 23.75
N GLY A 356 -9.28 19.56 22.50
CA GLY A 356 -9.91 20.75 21.93
C GLY A 356 -11.21 21.15 22.65
N SER A 357 -11.91 20.20 23.27
CA SER A 357 -13.16 20.44 24.03
C SER A 357 -12.94 20.76 25.51
N THR A 358 -11.72 20.79 26.01
CA THR A 358 -11.43 21.15 27.40
C THR A 358 -11.90 22.55 27.69
N LYS A 359 -12.72 22.69 28.72
CA LYS A 359 -13.32 23.98 29.11
C LYS A 359 -12.24 24.98 29.51
N LYS A 360 -12.44 26.26 29.18
CA LYS A 360 -11.46 27.31 29.45
C LYS A 360 -11.03 27.37 30.92
N LYS A 361 -11.95 27.22 31.84
CA LYS A 361 -11.68 27.23 33.30
C LYS A 361 -10.71 26.10 33.72
N GLU A 362 -10.90 24.92 33.14
CA GLU A 362 -10.00 23.77 33.38
C GLU A 362 -8.67 23.97 32.69
N ARG A 363 -8.69 24.48 31.46
CA ARG A 363 -7.49 24.78 30.66
C ARG A 363 -6.59 25.80 31.36
N ASP A 364 -7.17 26.85 31.94
CA ASP A 364 -6.45 27.88 32.67
C ASP A 364 -5.75 27.35 33.94
N LYS A 365 -6.20 26.21 34.47
CA LYS A 365 -5.53 25.51 35.58
C LYS A 365 -4.48 24.52 35.09
N ILE A 366 -4.75 23.83 33.97
CA ILE A 366 -3.88 22.77 33.43
C ILE A 366 -2.59 23.35 32.82
N LEU A 367 -2.71 24.40 32.00
CA LEU A 367 -1.56 24.96 31.28
C LEU A 367 -0.44 25.45 32.20
N PRO A 368 -0.69 26.22 33.28
CA PRO A 368 0.34 26.60 34.23
C PRO A 368 0.93 25.42 34.98
N ALA A 369 0.15 24.40 35.30
CA ALA A 369 0.61 23.20 35.98
C ALA A 369 1.50 22.32 35.09
N ILE A 370 1.29 22.30 33.77
CA ILE A 370 2.20 21.69 32.80
C ILE A 370 3.51 22.48 32.74
N ALA A 371 3.45 23.79 32.65
CA ALA A 371 4.61 24.66 32.55
C ALA A 371 5.50 24.61 33.80
N SER A 372 4.92 24.41 34.97
CA SER A 372 5.66 24.29 36.24
C SER A 372 6.26 22.90 36.49
N GLY A 373 5.81 21.89 35.75
CA GLY A 373 6.17 20.49 35.96
C GLY A 373 5.34 19.79 37.05
N GLU A 374 4.32 20.44 37.63
CA GLU A 374 3.43 19.82 38.59
C GLU A 374 2.65 18.65 37.96
N ILE A 375 2.14 18.81 36.73
CA ILE A 375 1.57 17.73 35.94
C ILE A 375 2.71 16.96 35.26
N GLN A 376 2.82 15.68 35.56
CA GLN A 376 3.89 14.81 35.09
C GLN A 376 3.56 14.08 33.81
N ILE A 377 2.30 13.73 33.58
CA ILE A 377 1.79 13.07 32.38
C ILE A 377 0.62 13.87 31.82
N VAL A 378 0.70 14.19 30.54
CA VAL A 378 -0.38 14.86 29.80
C VAL A 378 -0.87 13.95 28.69
N ILE A 379 -2.16 13.67 28.68
CA ILE A 379 -2.84 12.88 27.64
C ILE A 379 -3.76 13.81 26.87
N GLY A 380 -3.73 13.75 25.56
CA GLY A 380 -4.58 14.61 24.75
C GLY A 380 -4.53 14.29 23.26
N THR A 381 -5.04 15.24 22.51
CA THR A 381 -5.07 15.24 21.05
C THR A 381 -3.99 16.18 20.48
N HIS A 382 -4.13 16.57 19.22
CA HIS A 382 -3.28 17.60 18.60
C HIS A 382 -3.23 18.93 19.38
N ALA A 383 -4.15 19.16 20.32
CA ALA A 383 -4.09 20.30 21.24
C ALA A 383 -2.76 20.39 22.01
N LEU A 384 -2.06 19.27 22.22
CA LEU A 384 -0.75 19.25 22.88
C LEU A 384 0.37 19.88 22.05
N ILE A 385 0.18 20.06 20.75
CA ILE A 385 1.17 20.68 19.85
C ILE A 385 1.00 22.20 19.76
N GLU A 386 -0.11 22.74 20.28
CA GLU A 386 -0.37 24.18 20.26
C GLU A 386 0.73 24.94 21.01
N GLU A 387 1.07 26.13 20.53
CA GLU A 387 2.12 26.97 21.13
C GLU A 387 1.85 27.36 22.59
N THR A 388 0.57 27.42 22.96
CA THR A 388 0.13 27.72 24.33
C THR A 388 0.48 26.63 25.34
N VAL A 389 0.75 25.42 24.88
CA VAL A 389 1.14 24.29 25.73
C VAL A 389 2.67 24.27 25.86
N VAL A 390 3.16 24.64 27.04
CA VAL A 390 4.60 24.68 27.36
C VAL A 390 4.89 23.67 28.45
N PHE A 391 5.88 22.81 28.19
CA PHE A 391 6.37 21.84 29.18
C PHE A 391 7.57 22.38 29.95
N SER A 392 7.69 22.01 31.20
CA SER A 392 8.90 22.28 31.99
C SER A 392 10.10 21.50 31.45
N SER A 393 9.92 20.20 31.23
CA SER A 393 10.92 19.31 30.64
C SER A 393 10.25 18.09 30.04
N LEU A 394 9.86 18.17 28.77
CA LEU A 394 9.28 17.04 28.05
C LEU A 394 10.36 16.05 27.65
N GLY A 395 10.36 14.85 28.22
CA GLY A 395 11.35 13.82 27.95
C GLY A 395 10.88 12.72 27.00
N LEU A 396 9.58 12.43 27.00
CA LEU A 396 8.99 11.38 26.19
C LEU A 396 7.64 11.82 25.61
N ALA A 397 7.47 11.66 24.31
CA ALA A 397 6.20 11.81 23.64
C ALA A 397 5.77 10.46 23.04
N ILE A 398 4.59 10.00 23.41
CA ILE A 398 3.95 8.81 22.84
C ILE A 398 2.87 9.25 21.88
N ILE A 399 2.88 8.71 20.66
CA ILE A 399 1.91 9.01 19.61
C ILE A 399 1.17 7.73 19.28
N ASP A 400 -0.15 7.73 19.51
CA ASP A 400 -1.00 6.60 19.17
C ASP A 400 -1.56 6.75 17.75
N GLU A 401 -1.54 5.65 16.98
CA GLU A 401 -2.10 5.58 15.61
C GLU A 401 -1.55 6.65 14.64
N GLN A 402 -0.25 6.60 14.37
CA GLN A 402 0.50 7.62 13.62
C GLN A 402 0.02 7.90 12.19
N HIS A 403 -0.75 7.03 11.54
CA HIS A 403 -1.15 7.25 10.15
C HIS A 403 -1.90 8.57 9.92
N ARG A 404 -2.35 9.22 10.98
CA ARG A 404 -2.94 10.58 10.95
C ARG A 404 -1.97 11.69 11.38
N PHE A 405 -0.73 11.34 11.76
CA PHE A 405 0.28 12.29 12.24
C PHE A 405 1.38 12.46 11.18
N GLY A 406 1.39 13.60 10.50
CA GLY A 406 2.42 13.93 9.52
C GLY A 406 3.78 14.28 10.14
N VAL A 407 4.82 14.29 9.30
CA VAL A 407 6.19 14.68 9.68
C VAL A 407 6.22 16.09 10.30
N GLU A 408 5.41 17.01 9.79
CA GLU A 408 5.30 18.38 10.28
C GLU A 408 4.79 18.46 11.72
N GLN A 409 3.82 17.65 12.09
CA GLN A 409 3.27 17.62 13.44
C GLN A 409 4.25 17.04 14.44
N ARG A 410 5.05 16.04 14.04
CA ARG A 410 6.13 15.51 14.87
C ARG A 410 7.22 16.55 15.09
N SER A 411 7.58 17.31 14.09
CA SER A 411 8.60 18.36 14.23
C SER A 411 8.16 19.47 15.18
N ARG A 412 6.87 19.79 15.26
CA ARG A 412 6.35 20.74 16.27
C ARG A 412 6.53 20.24 17.70
N LEU A 413 6.35 18.93 17.94
CA LEU A 413 6.66 18.33 19.25
C LEU A 413 8.15 18.48 19.61
N TRP A 414 9.04 18.35 18.65
CA TRP A 414 10.49 18.50 18.88
C TRP A 414 10.87 19.91 19.32
N MET A 415 10.12 20.91 18.91
CA MET A 415 10.36 22.31 19.27
C MET A 415 9.86 22.66 20.69
N LYS A 416 9.16 21.77 21.38
CA LYS A 416 8.62 21.97 22.73
C LYS A 416 9.70 21.95 23.83
N ASN A 417 10.91 21.55 23.52
CA ASN A 417 12.00 21.45 24.49
C ASN A 417 13.35 21.84 23.87
N ALA A 418 14.29 22.29 24.69
CA ALA A 418 15.65 22.63 24.25
C ALA A 418 16.40 21.40 23.73
N ILE A 419 16.17 20.23 24.33
CA ILE A 419 16.62 18.93 23.85
C ILE A 419 15.40 18.18 23.33
N VAL A 420 15.51 17.60 22.14
CA VAL A 420 14.42 16.87 21.50
C VAL A 420 13.94 15.71 22.39
N PRO A 421 12.63 15.59 22.67
CA PRO A 421 12.12 14.49 23.46
C PRO A 421 12.26 13.16 22.71
N HIS A 422 12.34 12.07 23.46
CA HIS A 422 12.18 10.73 22.89
C HIS A 422 10.77 10.55 22.33
N VAL A 423 10.64 9.84 21.23
CA VAL A 423 9.37 9.59 20.57
C VAL A 423 9.12 8.08 20.47
N LEU A 424 7.96 7.65 20.95
CA LEU A 424 7.43 6.31 20.81
C LEU A 424 6.11 6.38 20.06
N VAL A 425 6.07 5.77 18.89
CA VAL A 425 4.85 5.67 18.09
C VAL A 425 4.24 4.29 18.29
N MET A 426 2.96 4.22 18.58
CA MET A 426 2.24 2.95 18.75
C MET A 426 1.28 2.72 17.59
N THR A 427 1.21 1.51 17.10
CA THR A 427 0.23 1.11 16.08
C THR A 427 -0.32 -0.30 16.33
N ALA A 428 -1.62 -0.47 16.10
CA ALA A 428 -2.28 -1.77 16.10
C ALA A 428 -2.24 -2.46 14.74
N THR A 429 -1.86 -1.74 13.68
CA THR A 429 -1.80 -2.28 12.32
C THR A 429 -0.61 -3.23 12.18
N PRO A 430 -0.82 -4.52 11.89
CA PRO A 430 0.26 -5.45 11.65
C PRO A 430 0.91 -5.15 10.29
N ILE A 431 2.02 -4.44 10.32
CA ILE A 431 2.81 -4.13 9.12
C ILE A 431 4.09 -4.97 9.18
N PRO A 432 4.42 -5.75 8.13
CA PRO A 432 5.70 -6.45 8.08
C PRO A 432 6.87 -5.49 8.35
N ARG A 433 7.85 -5.95 9.12
CA ARG A 433 8.98 -5.12 9.55
C ARG A 433 9.65 -4.36 8.40
N THR A 434 9.86 -5.02 7.28
CA THR A 434 10.45 -4.43 6.08
C THR A 434 9.59 -3.31 5.49
N LEU A 435 8.27 -3.50 5.45
CA LEU A 435 7.34 -2.48 4.98
C LEU A 435 7.22 -1.33 5.98
N ALA A 436 7.23 -1.62 7.28
CA ALA A 436 7.25 -0.59 8.31
C ALA A 436 8.50 0.29 8.20
N MET A 437 9.67 -0.28 7.93
CA MET A 437 10.91 0.46 7.68
C MET A 437 10.82 1.33 6.43
N THR A 438 10.04 0.95 5.43
CA THR A 438 9.81 1.74 4.21
C THR A 438 8.83 2.90 4.45
N LEU A 439 7.71 2.63 5.14
CA LEU A 439 6.68 3.64 5.41
C LEU A 439 7.08 4.65 6.49
N TYR A 440 7.83 4.19 7.49
CA TYR A 440 8.25 4.95 8.67
C TYR A 440 9.78 5.02 8.80
N GLY A 441 10.47 5.14 7.69
CA GLY A 441 11.88 4.89 7.46
C GLY A 441 12.90 5.48 8.44
N ASP A 442 12.45 6.36 9.31
CA ASP A 442 13.25 6.96 10.37
C ASP A 442 13.00 6.32 11.74
N LEU A 443 12.11 5.34 11.86
CA LEU A 443 11.77 4.69 13.11
C LEU A 443 12.45 3.33 13.26
N ASP A 444 13.04 3.08 14.41
CA ASP A 444 13.36 1.72 14.85
C ASP A 444 12.06 0.97 15.19
N VAL A 445 11.99 -0.33 14.95
CA VAL A 445 10.76 -1.10 15.10
C VAL A 445 10.89 -2.11 16.24
N SER A 446 9.92 -2.08 17.15
CA SER A 446 9.68 -3.13 18.16
C SER A 446 8.31 -3.76 17.94
N VAL A 447 8.22 -5.07 18.06
CA VAL A 447 6.99 -5.83 17.84
C VAL A 447 6.64 -6.62 19.10
N ILE A 448 5.38 -6.46 19.55
CA ILE A 448 4.79 -7.36 20.54
C ILE A 448 4.08 -8.46 19.76
N ASP A 449 4.75 -9.59 19.62
CA ASP A 449 4.33 -10.76 18.83
C ASP A 449 3.67 -11.87 19.67
N GLU A 450 3.40 -11.60 20.92
CA GLU A 450 2.70 -12.49 21.83
C GLU A 450 1.34 -11.90 22.22
N LEU A 451 0.34 -12.76 22.26
CA LEU A 451 -0.96 -12.39 22.81
C LEU A 451 -0.97 -12.55 24.34
N PRO A 452 -1.68 -11.68 25.07
CA PRO A 452 -1.86 -11.85 26.50
C PRO A 452 -2.44 -13.22 26.85
N PRO A 453 -2.11 -13.81 28.01
CA PRO A 453 -2.70 -15.08 28.46
C PRO A 453 -4.22 -15.04 28.44
N GLY A 454 -4.86 -16.09 27.92
CA GLY A 454 -6.31 -16.24 27.86
C GLY A 454 -6.98 -15.68 26.60
N ARG A 455 -6.25 -15.03 25.71
CA ARG A 455 -6.80 -14.58 24.43
C ARG A 455 -6.84 -15.72 23.42
N LYS A 456 -8.03 -15.96 22.87
CA LYS A 456 -8.23 -17.00 21.85
C LYS A 456 -7.87 -16.46 20.45
N PRO A 457 -7.35 -17.33 19.57
CA PRO A 457 -7.10 -16.94 18.18
C PRO A 457 -8.41 -16.52 17.48
N ILE A 458 -8.31 -15.48 16.65
CA ILE A 458 -9.42 -15.03 15.83
C ILE A 458 -9.46 -15.87 14.56
N GLN A 459 -10.63 -16.40 14.23
CA GLN A 459 -10.87 -17.10 12.97
C GLN A 459 -11.47 -16.14 11.95
N THR A 460 -10.76 -15.91 10.84
CA THR A 460 -11.24 -15.08 9.73
C THR A 460 -11.73 -15.98 8.60
N LEU A 461 -12.97 -15.75 8.17
CA LEU A 461 -13.59 -16.50 7.08
C LEU A 461 -14.03 -15.53 5.97
N HIS A 462 -13.66 -15.84 4.74
CA HIS A 462 -14.14 -15.13 3.56
C HIS A 462 -15.33 -15.87 2.93
N ARG A 463 -16.39 -15.12 2.58
CA ARG A 463 -17.58 -15.64 1.90
C ARG A 463 -18.04 -14.64 0.85
N TYR A 464 -18.60 -15.15 -0.24
CA TYR A 464 -19.25 -14.33 -1.29
C TYR A 464 -20.71 -14.06 -0.94
N ASP A 465 -21.30 -13.05 -1.60
CA ASP A 465 -22.68 -12.60 -1.36
C ASP A 465 -23.74 -13.70 -1.53
N ASN A 466 -23.48 -14.68 -2.37
CA ASN A 466 -24.37 -15.83 -2.55
C ASN A 466 -24.49 -16.75 -1.31
N LYS A 467 -23.67 -16.50 -0.29
CA LYS A 467 -23.64 -17.26 0.99
C LYS A 467 -24.27 -16.50 2.16
N LYS A 468 -25.03 -15.41 1.90
CA LYS A 468 -25.66 -14.60 2.97
C LYS A 468 -26.58 -15.41 3.89
N ALA A 469 -27.36 -16.35 3.36
CA ALA A 469 -28.23 -17.19 4.17
C ALA A 469 -27.44 -18.05 5.17
N GLN A 470 -26.32 -18.61 4.76
CA GLN A 470 -25.43 -19.37 5.63
C GLN A 470 -24.77 -18.48 6.70
N LEU A 471 -24.43 -17.25 6.34
CA LEU A 471 -23.90 -16.26 7.26
C LEU A 471 -24.93 -15.93 8.36
N TYR A 472 -26.17 -15.65 7.98
CA TYR A 472 -27.23 -15.33 8.93
C TYR A 472 -27.51 -16.49 9.90
N GLU A 473 -27.52 -17.73 9.40
CA GLU A 473 -27.64 -18.92 10.24
C GLU A 473 -26.47 -19.04 11.23
N PHE A 474 -25.25 -18.82 10.77
CA PHE A 474 -24.05 -18.80 11.61
C PHE A 474 -24.14 -17.73 12.69
N LEU A 475 -24.52 -16.50 12.33
CA LEU A 475 -24.67 -15.40 13.28
C LEU A 475 -25.74 -15.73 14.36
N ARG A 476 -26.87 -16.31 13.94
CA ARG A 476 -27.92 -16.72 14.86
C ARG A 476 -27.43 -17.76 15.89
N LYS A 477 -26.66 -18.75 15.44
CA LYS A 477 -26.02 -19.72 16.32
C LYS A 477 -25.04 -19.07 17.30
N GLU A 478 -24.26 -18.11 16.84
CA GLU A 478 -23.31 -17.39 17.72
C GLU A 478 -24.03 -16.53 18.77
N ILE A 479 -25.11 -15.86 18.39
CA ILE A 479 -25.93 -15.04 19.31
C ILE A 479 -26.62 -15.97 20.36
N GLN A 480 -27.11 -17.13 19.95
CA GLN A 480 -27.70 -18.12 20.88
C GLN A 480 -26.70 -18.63 21.92
N LYS A 481 -25.39 -18.57 21.62
CA LYS A 481 -24.33 -18.88 22.59
C LYS A 481 -24.03 -17.71 23.55
N GLY A 482 -24.78 -16.61 23.48
CA GLY A 482 -24.56 -15.41 24.28
C GLY A 482 -23.53 -14.45 23.72
N ARG A 483 -23.16 -14.59 22.46
CA ARG A 483 -22.20 -13.71 21.77
C ARG A 483 -22.89 -12.51 21.14
N GLN A 484 -22.13 -11.45 20.93
CA GLN A 484 -22.57 -10.23 20.26
C GLN A 484 -21.93 -10.13 18.88
N VAL A 485 -22.55 -9.39 17.97
CA VAL A 485 -22.13 -9.27 16.58
C VAL A 485 -22.00 -7.80 16.18
N TYR A 486 -20.87 -7.44 15.57
CA TYR A 486 -20.66 -6.19 14.86
C TYR A 486 -20.77 -6.43 13.35
N VAL A 487 -21.54 -5.60 12.67
CA VAL A 487 -21.63 -5.58 11.21
C VAL A 487 -21.09 -4.26 10.71
N VAL A 488 -20.06 -4.34 9.86
CA VAL A 488 -19.33 -3.18 9.35
C VAL A 488 -19.66 -2.97 7.89
N TYR A 489 -20.16 -1.78 7.55
CA TYR A 489 -20.31 -1.31 6.18
C TYR A 489 -19.17 -0.36 5.84
N PRO A 490 -18.31 -0.69 4.85
CA PRO A 490 -17.22 0.19 4.47
C PRO A 490 -17.74 1.47 3.80
N LEU A 491 -17.09 2.60 4.09
CA LEU A 491 -17.30 3.83 3.32
C LEU A 491 -16.67 3.66 1.94
N ILE A 492 -17.43 3.97 0.89
CA ILE A 492 -16.93 4.07 -0.47
C ILE A 492 -16.47 5.52 -0.67
N GLU A 493 -15.18 5.73 -0.91
CA GLU A 493 -14.62 7.07 -1.10
C GLU A 493 -15.44 7.89 -2.11
N GLY A 494 -15.95 9.02 -1.68
CA GLY A 494 -16.51 10.09 -2.52
C GLY A 494 -18.02 10.23 -2.54
N ASN A 495 -18.81 9.41 -1.84
CA ASN A 495 -20.27 9.56 -1.85
C ASN A 495 -20.98 9.27 -0.51
N GLU A 496 -20.76 10.17 0.46
CA GLU A 496 -21.34 10.06 1.81
C GLU A 496 -22.87 9.83 1.86
N LYS A 497 -23.62 10.27 0.84
CA LYS A 497 -25.07 10.06 0.80
C LYS A 497 -25.44 8.63 0.41
N LEU A 498 -24.67 7.99 -0.46
CA LEU A 498 -24.86 6.59 -0.84
C LEU A 498 -24.47 5.67 0.31
N ASP A 499 -23.33 5.93 0.95
CA ASP A 499 -22.84 5.17 2.09
C ASP A 499 -23.85 5.11 3.24
N TYR A 500 -24.49 6.26 3.55
CA TYR A 500 -25.52 6.33 4.57
C TYR A 500 -26.77 5.50 4.20
N LYS A 501 -27.22 5.56 2.93
CA LYS A 501 -28.34 4.75 2.44
C LYS A 501 -28.04 3.25 2.50
N ASP A 502 -26.81 2.85 2.19
CA ASP A 502 -26.38 1.44 2.28
C ASP A 502 -26.39 0.95 3.72
N LEU A 503 -25.93 1.78 4.65
CA LEU A 503 -25.98 1.47 6.07
C LEU A 503 -27.44 1.35 6.56
N GLU A 504 -28.33 2.29 6.20
CA GLU A 504 -29.75 2.24 6.56
C GLU A 504 -30.45 1.01 5.99
N ALA A 505 -30.20 0.70 4.71
CA ALA A 505 -30.75 -0.48 4.05
C ALA A 505 -30.28 -1.78 4.73
N GLY A 506 -29.00 -1.85 5.07
CA GLY A 506 -28.43 -2.97 5.83
C GLY A 506 -29.04 -3.09 7.22
N PHE A 507 -29.23 -1.99 7.91
CA PHE A 507 -29.87 -1.95 9.24
C PHE A 507 -31.30 -2.49 9.21
N GLU A 508 -32.12 -2.06 8.24
CA GLU A 508 -33.48 -2.57 8.07
C GLU A 508 -33.46 -4.08 7.71
N THR A 509 -32.55 -4.50 6.84
CA THR A 509 -32.38 -5.93 6.51
C THR A 509 -32.07 -6.77 7.74
N PHE A 510 -31.18 -6.33 8.62
CA PHE A 510 -30.85 -7.05 9.84
C PHE A 510 -32.02 -7.08 10.83
N LYS A 511 -32.83 -6.02 10.93
CA LYS A 511 -34.06 -6.02 11.72
C LYS A 511 -35.06 -7.06 11.23
N GLU A 512 -35.21 -7.18 9.90
CA GLU A 512 -36.13 -8.14 9.28
C GLU A 512 -35.65 -9.58 9.46
N VAL A 513 -34.35 -9.82 9.28
CA VAL A 513 -33.75 -11.16 9.40
C VAL A 513 -33.69 -11.64 10.85
N PHE A 514 -33.44 -10.72 11.79
CA PHE A 514 -33.32 -11.01 13.23
C PHE A 514 -34.37 -10.27 14.08
N PRO A 515 -35.68 -10.52 13.86
CA PRO A 515 -36.71 -9.83 14.62
C PRO A 515 -36.70 -10.16 16.11
N GLU A 516 -36.12 -11.31 16.50
CA GLU A 516 -35.96 -11.80 17.88
C GLU A 516 -34.83 -11.09 18.64
N TYR A 517 -33.94 -10.36 17.97
CA TYR A 517 -32.80 -9.68 18.59
C TYR A 517 -32.87 -8.16 18.44
N LYS A 518 -32.22 -7.48 19.36
CA LYS A 518 -32.11 -6.01 19.31
C LYS A 518 -30.95 -5.61 18.41
N VAL A 519 -31.23 -4.74 17.44
CA VAL A 519 -30.27 -4.22 16.48
C VAL A 519 -30.17 -2.71 16.66
N CYS A 520 -28.95 -2.19 16.74
CA CYS A 520 -28.70 -0.76 16.74
C CYS A 520 -27.76 -0.34 15.60
N MET A 521 -27.74 0.94 15.31
CA MET A 521 -26.94 1.54 14.27
C MET A 521 -26.12 2.70 14.84
N VAL A 522 -24.83 2.74 14.50
CA VAL A 522 -23.93 3.84 14.86
C VAL A 522 -23.20 4.30 13.59
N HIS A 523 -23.12 5.60 13.37
CA HIS A 523 -22.43 6.19 12.22
C HIS A 523 -21.82 7.56 12.54
N GLY A 524 -20.95 8.06 11.67
CA GLY A 524 -20.17 9.27 11.89
C GLY A 524 -20.98 10.54 12.11
N ARG A 525 -22.19 10.63 11.54
CA ARG A 525 -23.07 11.82 11.64
C ARG A 525 -23.86 11.92 12.95
N MET A 526 -23.87 10.87 13.76
CA MET A 526 -24.53 10.90 15.05
C MET A 526 -23.80 11.82 16.03
N LYS A 527 -24.55 12.45 16.93
CA LYS A 527 -23.97 13.20 18.05
C LYS A 527 -23.23 12.27 19.00
N ALA A 528 -22.15 12.74 19.61
CA ALA A 528 -21.33 11.95 20.53
C ALA A 528 -22.15 11.30 21.66
N ALA A 529 -23.10 12.04 22.24
CA ALA A 529 -23.98 11.52 23.29
C ALA A 529 -24.86 10.34 22.78
N ASP A 530 -25.39 10.44 21.57
CA ASP A 530 -26.22 9.37 20.98
C ASP A 530 -25.38 8.12 20.66
N LYS A 531 -24.17 8.30 20.17
CA LYS A 531 -23.21 7.20 19.95
C LYS A 531 -22.90 6.48 21.26
N ASP A 532 -22.58 7.22 22.30
CA ASP A 532 -22.31 6.67 23.63
C ASP A 532 -23.50 5.90 24.19
N THR A 533 -24.70 6.44 24.04
CA THR A 533 -25.93 5.77 24.48
C THR A 533 -26.11 4.42 23.78
N GLU A 534 -25.94 4.37 22.46
CA GLU A 534 -26.08 3.12 21.68
C GLU A 534 -24.97 2.13 22.04
N MET A 535 -23.74 2.59 22.21
CA MET A 535 -22.62 1.73 22.61
C MET A 535 -22.77 1.19 24.03
N GLN A 536 -23.29 1.97 24.97
CA GLN A 536 -23.57 1.51 26.34
C GLN A 536 -24.67 0.43 26.37
N LYS A 537 -25.71 0.56 25.57
CA LYS A 537 -26.72 -0.49 25.39
C LYS A 537 -26.10 -1.80 24.88
N PHE A 538 -25.16 -1.70 23.94
CA PHE A 538 -24.44 -2.87 23.43
C PHE A 538 -23.53 -3.48 24.49
N ILE A 539 -22.75 -2.70 25.22
CA ILE A 539 -21.84 -3.13 26.28
C ILE A 539 -22.60 -3.81 27.43
N SER A 540 -23.76 -3.25 27.79
CA SER A 540 -24.62 -3.81 28.85
C SER A 540 -25.45 -5.02 28.41
N CYS A 541 -25.18 -5.58 27.24
CA CYS A 541 -25.89 -6.74 26.66
C CYS A 541 -27.39 -6.49 26.38
N LEU A 542 -27.81 -5.25 26.25
CA LEU A 542 -29.17 -4.89 25.82
C LEU A 542 -29.35 -4.98 24.30
N LEU A 543 -28.24 -4.93 23.54
CA LEU A 543 -28.19 -5.04 22.08
C LEU A 543 -27.22 -6.15 21.68
N TYR A 544 -27.51 -6.82 20.58
CA TYR A 544 -26.71 -7.95 20.09
C TYR A 544 -25.94 -7.66 18.80
N THR A 545 -26.25 -6.56 18.10
CA THR A 545 -25.57 -6.15 16.87
C THR A 545 -25.33 -4.65 16.80
N SER A 546 -24.23 -4.23 16.21
CA SER A 546 -23.87 -2.85 15.97
C SER A 546 -23.00 -2.73 14.71
N PRO A 547 -23.09 -1.64 13.92
CA PRO A 547 -22.10 -1.32 12.91
C PRO A 547 -20.77 -0.86 13.52
N SER A 548 -19.76 -0.73 12.66
CA SER A 548 -18.35 -0.58 13.02
C SER A 548 -18.00 0.47 14.06
N PRO A 549 -17.07 0.18 14.97
CA PRO A 549 -16.44 1.19 15.82
C PRO A 549 -15.67 2.28 15.04
N ARG A 550 -15.18 1.98 13.83
CA ARG A 550 -14.47 2.99 13.00
C ARG A 550 -15.34 4.16 12.58
N ASP A 551 -16.64 3.95 12.46
CA ASP A 551 -17.59 5.02 12.16
C ASP A 551 -17.88 5.92 13.36
N THR A 552 -17.48 5.52 14.56
CA THR A 552 -17.59 6.33 15.78
C THR A 552 -16.40 7.26 16.00
N GLU A 553 -15.29 7.03 15.28
CA GLU A 553 -14.03 7.76 15.45
C GLU A 553 -13.87 8.98 14.52
N ARG A 554 -14.87 9.27 13.66
CA ARG A 554 -14.84 10.40 12.73
C ARG A 554 -15.72 11.56 13.15
#